data_40bdae179c00bb45c2aa6eeb4a0089a7
#
_entry.id   40bdae179c00bb45c2aa6eeb4a0089a7
#
_cell.length_a   1.000
_cell.length_b   1.000
_cell.length_c   1.000
_cell.angle_alpha   90.00
_cell.angle_beta   90.00
_cell.angle_gamma   90.00
#
_symmetry.space_group_name_H-M   'P 1'
#
loop_
_entity.id
_entity.type
_entity.pdbx_description
1 polymer ?
#
loop_
_entity_poly.entity_id
_entity_poly.type
_entity_poly.pdbx_seq_one_letter_code
_entity_poly.pdbx_strand_id
1 'polypeptide(L)'
;MTQRSARILGIVLAASVGVLLFYLGASAVSRSKHKSVTAKPVDSAKPAVPNDHEAKMLAEELKRKPGHVPVLFRLAQLSEESGHPQDAARYLREAVKQEPDNADARLELGKVLFETGDVGGALEQTKKILDKQPNQADALYNLGALYANLGNADLARQYWQRLVQSSPDSESGKKAKESLDRLVAQAR
;
A
#
# COMPACT_ATOMS: atom_id res chain seq x y z
N MET A 1 -22.22 5.46 41.32
CA MET A 1 -21.15 5.49 40.27
C MET A 1 -20.07 4.53 40.73
N THR A 2 -19.94 3.43 40.05
CA THR A 2 -19.11 2.30 40.49
C THR A 2 -17.67 2.47 40.07
N GLN A 3 -16.71 2.02 40.89
CA GLN A 3 -15.26 2.10 40.67
C GLN A 3 -14.75 1.59 39.32
N ARG A 4 -15.56 0.90 38.55
CA ARG A 4 -15.21 0.42 37.18
C ARG A 4 -15.15 1.52 36.14
N SER A 5 -15.94 2.58 36.27
CA SER A 5 -15.99 3.71 35.33
C SER A 5 -14.75 4.62 35.42
N ALA A 6 -14.13 4.71 36.59
CA ALA A 6 -12.94 5.54 36.81
C ALA A 6 -11.66 4.92 36.22
N ARG A 7 -11.60 3.57 36.10
CA ARG A 7 -10.43 2.88 35.55
C ARG A 7 -10.35 2.95 34.03
N ILE A 8 -11.48 3.04 33.34
CA ILE A 8 -11.51 3.14 31.85
C ILE A 8 -11.13 4.57 31.43
N LEU A 9 -11.48 5.59 32.19
CA LEU A 9 -11.12 6.98 31.87
C LEU A 9 -9.62 7.26 32.05
N GLY A 10 -8.95 6.56 32.98
CA GLY A 10 -7.51 6.71 33.24
C GLY A 10 -6.62 6.10 32.15
N ILE A 11 -7.09 5.06 31.43
CA ILE A 11 -6.32 4.38 30.39
C ILE A 11 -6.33 5.17 29.08
N VAL A 12 -7.41 5.89 28.77
CA VAL A 12 -7.52 6.70 27.55
C VAL A 12 -6.68 7.97 27.63
N LEU A 13 -6.44 8.53 28.82
CA LEU A 13 -5.60 9.72 29.01
C LEU A 13 -4.10 9.41 28.99
N ALA A 14 -3.69 8.19 29.33
CA ALA A 14 -2.28 7.79 29.31
C ALA A 14 -1.73 7.53 27.89
N ALA A 15 -2.60 7.14 26.95
CA ALA A 15 -2.21 6.88 25.57
C ALA A 15 -1.96 8.15 24.74
N SER A 16 -2.56 9.29 25.11
CA SER A 16 -2.42 10.55 24.37
C SER A 16 -1.16 11.36 24.72
N VAL A 17 -0.55 11.11 25.88
CA VAL A 17 0.67 11.83 26.32
C VAL A 17 1.95 11.17 25.78
N GLY A 18 1.94 9.86 25.53
CA GLY A 18 3.09 9.11 24.99
C GLY A 18 3.46 9.47 23.55
N VAL A 19 2.48 9.87 22.74
CA VAL A 19 2.71 10.23 21.32
C VAL A 19 3.30 11.63 21.18
N LEU A 20 3.04 12.54 22.10
CA LEU A 20 3.54 13.92 22.03
C LEU A 20 5.02 14.06 22.44
N LEU A 21 5.55 13.13 23.23
CA LEU A 21 6.94 13.17 23.69
C LEU A 21 7.92 12.57 22.69
N PHE A 22 7.44 11.78 21.72
CA PHE A 22 8.31 11.21 20.66
C PHE A 22 8.66 12.22 19.56
N TYR A 23 7.88 13.31 19.43
CA TYR A 23 8.12 14.35 18.43
C TYR A 23 9.02 15.50 18.89
N LEU A 24 9.36 15.59 20.18
CA LEU A 24 10.17 16.67 20.73
C LEU A 24 11.63 16.28 21.05
N GLY A 25 12.02 15.04 20.82
CA GLY A 25 13.35 14.49 21.17
C GLY A 25 14.43 14.50 20.09
N ALA A 26 14.15 14.97 18.88
CA ALA A 26 15.08 14.88 17.74
C ALA A 26 15.58 16.23 17.22
N SER A 27 15.99 17.16 18.09
CA SER A 27 16.58 18.42 17.67
C SER A 27 17.68 18.89 18.61
N ALA A 28 18.75 18.11 18.77
CA ALA A 28 20.01 18.62 19.31
C ALA A 28 21.17 17.68 18.99
N VAL A 29 21.72 17.75 17.77
CA VAL A 29 23.09 17.28 17.54
C VAL A 29 23.79 18.19 16.52
N SER A 30 24.79 18.88 17.07
CA SER A 30 26.08 19.21 16.48
C SER A 30 26.14 20.19 15.31
N ARG A 31 26.40 21.42 15.70
CA ARG A 31 27.00 22.45 14.84
C ARG A 31 28.47 22.05 14.54
N SER A 32 28.70 21.39 13.43
CA SER A 32 30.03 21.27 12.84
C SER A 32 30.19 22.37 11.80
N LYS A 33 31.19 23.23 12.04
CA LYS A 33 31.65 24.29 11.12
C LYS A 33 32.21 23.61 9.86
N HIS A 34 31.52 23.66 8.75
CA HIS A 34 32.11 23.41 7.44
C HIS A 34 32.09 24.67 6.61
N LYS A 35 33.29 24.97 6.05
CA LYS A 35 33.59 26.09 5.15
C LYS A 35 32.57 26.19 4.02
N SER A 36 32.08 27.39 3.83
CA SER A 36 31.29 27.79 2.65
C SER A 36 32.14 27.60 1.37
N VAL A 37 31.83 26.54 0.64
CA VAL A 37 32.16 26.45 -0.78
C VAL A 37 30.98 27.09 -1.50
N THR A 38 31.20 28.20 -2.14
CA THR A 38 30.24 28.87 -3.02
C THR A 38 29.97 27.93 -4.21
N ALA A 39 28.99 27.06 -4.07
CA ALA A 39 28.41 26.36 -5.20
C ALA A 39 27.55 27.39 -5.98
N LYS A 40 27.85 27.57 -7.27
CA LYS A 40 26.95 28.20 -8.22
C LYS A 40 25.53 27.69 -8.03
N PRO A 41 24.49 28.53 -8.16
CA PRO A 41 23.12 28.02 -8.16
C PRO A 41 23.03 27.03 -9.33
N VAL A 42 22.91 25.75 -9.00
CA VAL A 42 22.40 24.76 -9.94
C VAL A 42 20.96 25.19 -10.16
N ASP A 43 20.70 25.64 -11.37
CA ASP A 43 19.37 25.86 -11.90
C ASP A 43 18.51 24.69 -11.42
N SER A 44 17.58 24.97 -10.50
CA SER A 44 16.61 24.00 -10.08
C SER A 44 15.68 23.78 -11.27
N ALA A 45 16.17 22.98 -12.22
CA ALA A 45 15.31 22.37 -13.21
C ALA A 45 14.23 21.65 -12.40
N LYS A 46 13.04 22.26 -12.32
CA LYS A 46 11.81 21.60 -11.94
C LYS A 46 11.90 20.23 -12.61
N PRO A 47 11.85 19.11 -11.84
CA PRO A 47 11.86 17.81 -12.47
C PRO A 47 10.79 17.89 -13.55
N ALA A 48 11.18 17.75 -14.82
CA ALA A 48 10.24 17.65 -15.90
C ALA A 48 9.28 16.53 -15.45
N VAL A 49 8.00 16.86 -15.27
CA VAL A 49 6.97 15.86 -15.03
C VAL A 49 6.96 15.06 -16.35
N PRO A 50 7.58 13.86 -16.42
CA PRO A 50 7.91 13.27 -17.72
C PRO A 50 6.68 12.85 -18.51
N ASN A 51 5.46 12.97 -17.93
CA ASN A 51 4.30 12.21 -18.39
C ASN A 51 3.04 13.00 -18.70
N ASP A 52 3.04 14.34 -18.60
CA ASP A 52 1.85 15.13 -18.98
C ASP A 52 1.46 14.93 -20.46
N HIS A 53 2.45 14.74 -21.34
CA HIS A 53 2.17 14.51 -22.75
C HIS A 53 1.63 13.10 -22.99
N GLU A 54 2.24 12.09 -22.39
CA GLU A 54 1.79 10.69 -22.47
C GLU A 54 0.38 10.54 -21.87
N ALA A 55 0.15 11.10 -20.69
CA ALA A 55 -1.17 11.08 -20.04
C ALA A 55 -2.26 11.70 -20.92
N LYS A 56 -1.97 12.83 -21.58
CA LYS A 56 -2.91 13.46 -22.53
C LYS A 56 -3.20 12.58 -23.73
N MET A 57 -2.17 11.98 -24.34
CA MET A 57 -2.35 11.07 -25.46
C MET A 57 -3.19 9.86 -25.11
N LEU A 58 -2.91 9.24 -23.94
CA LEU A 58 -3.68 8.11 -23.46
C LEU A 58 -5.13 8.48 -23.10
N ALA A 59 -5.34 9.66 -22.53
CA ALA A 59 -6.69 10.17 -22.29
C ALA A 59 -7.50 10.39 -23.57
N GLU A 60 -6.87 10.87 -24.64
CA GLU A 60 -7.51 10.98 -25.95
C GLU A 60 -7.79 9.61 -26.59
N GLU A 61 -6.89 8.63 -26.39
CA GLU A 61 -7.15 7.26 -26.81
C GLU A 61 -8.34 6.66 -26.04
N LEU A 62 -8.42 6.88 -24.74
CA LEU A 62 -9.51 6.39 -23.91
C LEU A 62 -10.86 7.00 -24.32
N LYS A 63 -10.89 8.26 -24.79
CA LYS A 63 -12.11 8.88 -25.37
C LYS A 63 -12.56 8.14 -26.63
N ARG A 64 -11.62 7.68 -27.44
CA ARG A 64 -11.93 6.92 -28.68
C ARG A 64 -12.32 5.47 -28.41
N LYS A 65 -11.71 4.87 -27.38
CA LYS A 65 -11.95 3.47 -26.95
C LYS A 65 -12.22 3.44 -25.44
N PRO A 66 -13.42 3.80 -25.00
CA PRO A 66 -13.79 3.70 -23.59
C PRO A 66 -13.61 2.27 -23.08
N GLY A 67 -12.93 2.10 -21.94
CA GLY A 67 -12.70 0.79 -21.36
C GLY A 67 -11.50 0.02 -21.90
N HIS A 68 -10.62 0.64 -22.68
CA HIS A 68 -9.39 -0.02 -23.15
C HIS A 68 -8.45 -0.29 -21.96
N VAL A 69 -8.47 -1.52 -21.45
CA VAL A 69 -7.82 -1.92 -20.20
C VAL A 69 -6.32 -1.60 -20.16
N PRO A 70 -5.51 -1.86 -21.20
CA PRO A 70 -4.10 -1.47 -21.19
C PRO A 70 -3.87 0.04 -21.00
N VAL A 71 -4.73 0.88 -21.60
CA VAL A 71 -4.67 2.34 -21.44
C VAL A 71 -5.05 2.75 -20.03
N LEU A 72 -6.08 2.11 -19.44
CA LEU A 72 -6.49 2.36 -18.07
C LEU A 72 -5.37 2.03 -17.07
N PHE A 73 -4.68 0.91 -17.27
CA PHE A 73 -3.52 0.54 -16.46
C PHE A 73 -2.39 1.58 -16.56
N ARG A 74 -2.06 2.01 -17.78
CA ARG A 74 -0.98 2.98 -17.96
C ARG A 74 -1.34 4.34 -17.35
N LEU A 75 -2.59 4.80 -17.48
CA LEU A 75 -3.07 6.01 -16.82
C LEU A 75 -3.05 5.87 -15.31
N ALA A 76 -3.39 4.72 -14.76
CA ALA A 76 -3.30 4.45 -13.33
C ALA A 76 -1.84 4.56 -12.85
N GLN A 77 -0.91 3.91 -13.52
CA GLN A 77 0.52 3.98 -13.22
C GLN A 77 1.04 5.42 -13.25
N LEU A 78 0.74 6.19 -14.30
CA LEU A 78 1.14 7.59 -14.41
C LEU A 78 0.55 8.44 -13.28
N SER A 79 -0.67 8.12 -12.85
CA SER A 79 -1.31 8.80 -11.72
C SER A 79 -0.59 8.49 -10.40
N GLU A 80 -0.17 7.25 -10.15
CA GLU A 80 0.65 6.89 -8.98
C GLU A 80 2.01 7.61 -9.02
N GLU A 81 2.72 7.55 -10.14
CA GLU A 81 4.00 8.23 -10.35
C GLU A 81 3.92 9.75 -10.11
N SER A 82 2.76 10.34 -10.41
CA SER A 82 2.47 11.77 -10.20
C SER A 82 1.92 12.10 -8.81
N GLY A 83 1.78 11.12 -7.90
CA GLY A 83 1.26 11.31 -6.56
C GLY A 83 -0.26 11.53 -6.48
N HIS A 84 -1.01 11.01 -7.45
CA HIS A 84 -2.46 11.09 -7.52
C HIS A 84 -3.12 9.69 -7.39
N PRO A 85 -2.97 8.98 -6.26
CA PRO A 85 -3.44 7.61 -6.12
C PRO A 85 -4.97 7.48 -6.23
N GLN A 86 -5.74 8.55 -5.96
CA GLN A 86 -7.20 8.54 -6.13
C GLN A 86 -7.59 8.43 -7.61
N ASP A 87 -6.85 9.08 -8.50
CA ASP A 87 -7.05 8.95 -9.95
C ASP A 87 -6.64 7.57 -10.43
N ALA A 88 -5.52 7.02 -9.91
CA ALA A 88 -5.11 5.65 -10.19
C ALA A 88 -6.21 4.66 -9.80
N ALA A 89 -6.77 4.77 -8.59
CA ALA A 89 -7.88 3.93 -8.15
C ALA A 89 -9.12 4.04 -9.06
N ARG A 90 -9.40 5.23 -9.60
CA ARG A 90 -10.51 5.44 -10.53
C ARG A 90 -10.29 4.69 -11.84
N TYR A 91 -9.10 4.78 -12.43
CA TYR A 91 -8.77 4.06 -13.66
C TYR A 91 -8.78 2.54 -13.45
N LEU A 92 -8.24 2.06 -12.33
CA LEU A 92 -8.21 0.63 -12.00
C LEU A 92 -9.61 0.07 -11.71
N ARG A 93 -10.52 0.85 -11.08
CA ARG A 93 -11.93 0.44 -10.94
C ARG A 93 -12.60 0.26 -12.29
N GLU A 94 -12.33 1.16 -13.24
CA GLU A 94 -12.86 1.00 -14.59
C GLU A 94 -12.26 -0.23 -15.29
N ALA A 95 -10.96 -0.50 -15.14
CA ALA A 95 -10.33 -1.70 -15.67
C ALA A 95 -10.97 -2.99 -15.10
N VAL A 96 -11.17 -3.06 -13.79
CA VAL A 96 -11.87 -4.18 -13.12
C VAL A 96 -13.32 -4.33 -13.58
N LYS A 97 -13.98 -3.23 -13.90
CA LYS A 97 -15.35 -3.26 -14.44
C LYS A 97 -15.40 -3.84 -15.85
N GLN A 98 -14.41 -3.51 -16.68
CA GLN A 98 -14.30 -4.06 -18.05
C GLN A 98 -13.90 -5.52 -18.04
N GLU A 99 -12.97 -5.91 -17.19
CA GLU A 99 -12.44 -7.25 -17.05
C GLU A 99 -12.56 -7.74 -15.59
N PRO A 100 -13.74 -8.21 -15.16
CA PRO A 100 -13.97 -8.55 -13.75
C PRO A 100 -13.09 -9.68 -13.21
N ASP A 101 -12.63 -10.58 -14.04
CA ASP A 101 -11.78 -11.71 -13.64
C ASP A 101 -10.27 -11.43 -13.84
N ASN A 102 -9.90 -10.21 -14.22
CA ASN A 102 -8.49 -9.80 -14.35
C ASN A 102 -7.85 -9.64 -12.97
N ALA A 103 -7.02 -10.63 -12.60
CA ALA A 103 -6.35 -10.66 -11.31
C ALA A 103 -5.37 -9.49 -11.14
N ASP A 104 -4.65 -9.10 -12.20
CA ASP A 104 -3.68 -8.01 -12.15
C ASP A 104 -4.37 -6.67 -11.88
N ALA A 105 -5.53 -6.42 -12.56
CA ALA A 105 -6.32 -5.21 -12.30
C ALA A 105 -6.79 -5.14 -10.84
N ARG A 106 -7.21 -6.28 -10.26
CA ARG A 106 -7.63 -6.34 -8.87
C ARG A 106 -6.47 -6.21 -7.90
N LEU A 107 -5.29 -6.77 -8.21
CA LEU A 107 -4.09 -6.65 -7.38
C LEU A 107 -3.65 -5.19 -7.29
N GLU A 108 -3.54 -4.52 -8.43
CA GLU A 108 -3.15 -3.10 -8.48
C GLU A 108 -4.20 -2.21 -7.80
N LEU A 109 -5.50 -2.45 -8.05
CA LEU A 109 -6.55 -1.73 -7.34
C LEU A 109 -6.46 -1.95 -5.82
N GLY A 110 -6.25 -3.18 -5.38
CA GLY A 110 -6.10 -3.52 -3.96
C GLY A 110 -4.92 -2.79 -3.32
N LYS A 111 -3.78 -2.70 -4.01
CA LYS A 111 -2.60 -1.95 -3.58
C LYS A 111 -2.93 -0.47 -3.38
N VAL A 112 -3.48 0.18 -4.41
CA VAL A 112 -3.81 1.61 -4.37
C VAL A 112 -4.87 1.91 -3.30
N LEU A 113 -5.88 1.04 -3.13
CA LEU A 113 -6.88 1.18 -2.08
C LEU A 113 -6.26 1.11 -0.69
N PHE A 114 -5.32 0.20 -0.47
CA PHE A 114 -4.59 0.11 0.79
C PHE A 114 -3.76 1.37 1.05
N GLU A 115 -3.02 1.86 0.07
CA GLU A 115 -2.21 3.08 0.16
C GLU A 115 -3.06 4.34 0.45
N THR A 116 -4.29 4.37 -0.05
CA THR A 116 -5.25 5.47 0.20
C THR A 116 -6.07 5.28 1.48
N GLY A 117 -5.83 4.21 2.24
CA GLY A 117 -6.49 3.92 3.52
C GLY A 117 -7.81 3.15 3.41
N ASP A 118 -8.25 2.79 2.21
CA ASP A 118 -9.42 1.91 2.00
C ASP A 118 -9.03 0.43 2.15
N VAL A 119 -8.70 0.04 3.37
CA VAL A 119 -8.31 -1.34 3.70
C VAL A 119 -9.44 -2.33 3.41
N GLY A 120 -10.69 -1.91 3.60
CA GLY A 120 -11.87 -2.74 3.30
C GLY A 120 -11.97 -3.07 1.82
N GLY A 121 -11.83 -2.07 0.97
CA GLY A 121 -11.79 -2.25 -0.48
C GLY A 121 -10.60 -3.11 -0.94
N ALA A 122 -9.42 -2.91 -0.36
CA ALA A 122 -8.25 -3.74 -0.66
C ALA A 122 -8.48 -5.22 -0.35
N LEU A 123 -9.05 -5.51 0.83
CA LEU A 123 -9.43 -6.87 1.22
C LEU A 123 -10.45 -7.49 0.24
N GLU A 124 -11.46 -6.72 -0.16
CA GLU A 124 -12.49 -7.18 -1.09
C GLU A 124 -11.88 -7.57 -2.45
N GLN A 125 -11.07 -6.67 -3.04
CA GLN A 125 -10.45 -6.95 -4.33
C GLN A 125 -9.56 -8.19 -4.27
N THR A 126 -8.74 -8.32 -3.24
CA THR A 126 -7.82 -9.45 -3.09
C THR A 126 -8.57 -10.76 -2.85
N LYS A 127 -9.67 -10.77 -2.09
CA LYS A 127 -10.50 -11.97 -1.89
C LYS A 127 -11.14 -12.43 -3.19
N LYS A 128 -11.67 -11.51 -4.01
CA LYS A 128 -12.26 -11.84 -5.32
C LYS A 128 -11.30 -12.55 -6.26
N ILE A 129 -10.00 -12.31 -6.14
CA ILE A 129 -8.99 -13.07 -6.89
C ILE A 129 -8.99 -14.53 -6.42
N LEU A 130 -8.97 -14.76 -5.10
CA LEU A 130 -8.92 -16.12 -4.54
C LEU A 130 -10.21 -16.90 -4.74
N ASP A 131 -11.34 -16.26 -4.97
CA ASP A 131 -12.60 -16.92 -5.35
C ASP A 131 -12.48 -17.63 -6.71
N LYS A 132 -11.69 -17.10 -7.63
CA LYS A 132 -11.43 -17.65 -8.96
C LYS A 132 -10.13 -18.45 -9.03
N GLN A 133 -9.11 -18.00 -8.36
CA GLN A 133 -7.76 -18.54 -8.35
C GLN A 133 -7.31 -18.78 -6.90
N PRO A 134 -7.78 -19.87 -6.26
CA PRO A 134 -7.59 -20.06 -4.82
C PRO A 134 -6.14 -20.03 -4.35
N ASN A 135 -5.18 -20.38 -5.19
CA ASN A 135 -3.75 -20.41 -4.84
C ASN A 135 -2.92 -19.33 -5.56
N GLN A 136 -3.56 -18.25 -6.02
CA GLN A 136 -2.83 -17.14 -6.63
C GLN A 136 -1.88 -16.52 -5.59
N ALA A 137 -0.56 -16.59 -5.89
CA ALA A 137 0.48 -16.35 -4.90
C ALA A 137 0.46 -14.91 -4.34
N ASP A 138 0.33 -13.92 -5.21
CA ASP A 138 0.36 -12.51 -4.81
C ASP A 138 -0.88 -12.14 -3.99
N ALA A 139 -2.06 -12.70 -4.33
CA ALA A 139 -3.27 -12.47 -3.56
C ALA A 139 -3.18 -13.10 -2.15
N LEU A 140 -2.62 -14.30 -2.03
CA LEU A 140 -2.38 -14.92 -0.72
C LEU A 140 -1.40 -14.09 0.12
N TYR A 141 -0.31 -13.59 -0.51
CA TYR A 141 0.64 -12.73 0.17
C TYR A 141 0.00 -11.43 0.64
N ASN A 142 -0.74 -10.76 -0.25
CA ASN A 142 -1.40 -9.48 0.03
C ASN A 142 -2.46 -9.62 1.13
N LEU A 143 -3.27 -10.70 1.15
CA LEU A 143 -4.20 -10.92 2.26
C LEU A 143 -3.47 -11.13 3.58
N GLY A 144 -2.39 -11.87 3.59
CA GLY A 144 -1.56 -12.01 4.79
C GLY A 144 -1.05 -10.66 5.28
N ALA A 145 -0.53 -9.82 4.38
CA ALA A 145 -0.04 -8.49 4.70
C ALA A 145 -1.15 -7.54 5.21
N LEU A 146 -2.32 -7.55 4.55
CA LEU A 146 -3.48 -6.75 4.97
C LEU A 146 -3.95 -7.14 6.37
N TYR A 147 -4.06 -8.44 6.66
CA TYR A 147 -4.44 -8.91 8.00
C TYR A 147 -3.39 -8.62 9.06
N ALA A 148 -2.11 -8.70 8.73
CA ALA A 148 -1.03 -8.29 9.63
C ALA A 148 -1.12 -6.80 9.99
N ASN A 149 -1.37 -5.93 9.01
CA ASN A 149 -1.60 -4.50 9.24
C ASN A 149 -2.85 -4.21 10.10
N LEU A 150 -3.87 -5.05 10.01
CA LEU A 150 -5.06 -4.97 10.87
C LEU A 150 -4.85 -5.55 12.27
N GLY A 151 -3.64 -6.02 12.59
CA GLY A 151 -3.33 -6.66 13.87
C GLY A 151 -3.86 -8.09 14.01
N ASN A 152 -4.40 -8.68 12.93
CA ASN A 152 -4.90 -10.06 12.93
C ASN A 152 -3.78 -11.03 12.52
N ALA A 153 -2.88 -11.29 13.46
CA ALA A 153 -1.72 -12.14 13.24
C ALA A 153 -2.10 -13.60 12.86
N ASP A 154 -3.23 -14.10 13.34
CA ASP A 154 -3.66 -15.47 13.05
C ASP A 154 -4.11 -15.64 11.61
N LEU A 155 -4.91 -14.72 11.08
CA LEU A 155 -5.29 -14.74 9.66
C LEU A 155 -4.08 -14.47 8.76
N ALA A 156 -3.20 -13.54 9.14
CA ALA A 156 -1.97 -13.30 8.40
C ALA A 156 -1.14 -14.59 8.28
N ARG A 157 -0.95 -15.29 9.39
CA ARG A 157 -0.24 -16.57 9.43
C ARG A 157 -0.91 -17.63 8.55
N GLN A 158 -2.23 -17.75 8.58
CA GLN A 158 -2.96 -18.73 7.76
C GLN A 158 -2.74 -18.51 6.27
N TYR A 159 -2.85 -17.27 5.78
CA TYR A 159 -2.66 -16.97 4.36
C TYR A 159 -1.21 -17.18 3.92
N TRP A 160 -0.23 -16.74 4.70
CA TRP A 160 1.17 -16.93 4.37
C TRP A 160 1.61 -18.40 4.46
N GLN A 161 1.11 -19.18 5.42
CA GLN A 161 1.35 -20.63 5.48
C GLN A 161 0.79 -21.34 4.25
N ARG A 162 -0.45 -21.00 3.85
CA ARG A 162 -1.05 -21.53 2.63
C ARG A 162 -0.22 -21.23 1.40
N LEU A 163 0.29 -20.00 1.29
CA LEU A 163 1.17 -19.60 0.19
C LEU A 163 2.48 -20.40 0.18
N VAL A 164 3.14 -20.53 1.33
CA VAL A 164 4.39 -21.32 1.43
C VAL A 164 4.17 -22.79 1.09
N GLN A 165 3.00 -23.33 1.41
CA GLN A 165 2.64 -24.72 1.05
C GLN A 165 2.35 -24.89 -0.44
N SER A 166 1.67 -23.93 -1.07
CA SER A 166 1.26 -24.03 -2.48
C SER A 166 2.33 -23.56 -3.47
N SER A 167 3.18 -22.61 -3.10
CA SER A 167 4.12 -21.96 -4.00
C SER A 167 5.38 -21.47 -3.27
N PRO A 168 6.15 -22.39 -2.62
CA PRO A 168 7.29 -22.04 -1.75
C PRO A 168 8.42 -21.31 -2.49
N ASP A 169 8.63 -21.60 -3.76
CA ASP A 169 9.72 -21.07 -4.58
C ASP A 169 9.37 -19.77 -5.31
N SER A 170 8.09 -19.40 -5.30
CA SER A 170 7.68 -18.11 -5.87
C SER A 170 8.27 -16.95 -5.06
N GLU A 171 8.39 -15.78 -5.69
CA GLU A 171 8.86 -14.56 -5.01
C GLU A 171 7.96 -14.22 -3.81
N SER A 172 6.65 -14.29 -4.00
CA SER A 172 5.68 -14.07 -2.92
C SER A 172 5.74 -15.15 -1.84
N GLY A 173 6.06 -16.41 -2.19
CA GLY A 173 6.28 -17.51 -1.23
C GLY A 173 7.48 -17.27 -0.33
N LYS A 174 8.60 -16.82 -0.90
CA LYS A 174 9.80 -16.43 -0.13
C LYS A 174 9.51 -15.28 0.83
N LYS A 175 8.84 -14.23 0.34
CA LYS A 175 8.40 -13.10 1.18
C LYS A 175 7.45 -13.53 2.30
N ALA A 176 6.55 -14.47 2.02
CA ALA A 176 5.63 -15.01 3.03
C ALA A 176 6.37 -15.75 4.14
N LYS A 177 7.41 -16.54 3.80
CA LYS A 177 8.26 -17.22 4.78
C LYS A 177 8.95 -16.24 5.70
N GLU A 178 9.59 -15.20 5.16
CA GLU A 178 10.20 -14.13 5.95
C GLU A 178 9.20 -13.39 6.85
N SER A 179 7.97 -13.20 6.36
CA SER A 179 6.91 -12.55 7.13
C SER A 179 6.43 -13.43 8.29
N LEU A 180 6.35 -14.75 8.09
CA LEU A 180 6.06 -15.71 9.14
C LEU A 180 7.14 -15.72 10.24
N ASP A 181 8.41 -15.70 9.86
CA ASP A 181 9.53 -15.65 10.80
C ASP A 181 9.48 -14.36 11.65
N ARG A 182 9.14 -13.23 11.04
CA ARG A 182 8.95 -11.96 11.76
C ARG A 182 7.77 -12.01 12.73
N LEU A 183 6.64 -12.61 12.36
CA LEU A 183 5.51 -12.78 13.27
C LEU A 183 5.86 -13.61 14.51
N VAL A 184 6.65 -14.68 14.34
CA VAL A 184 7.09 -15.52 15.45
C VAL A 184 8.04 -14.74 16.36
N ALA A 185 8.94 -13.93 15.80
CA ALA A 185 9.88 -13.12 16.59
C ALA A 185 9.18 -12.04 17.43
N GLN A 186 8.07 -11.46 16.92
CA GLN A 186 7.28 -10.45 17.63
C GLN A 186 6.39 -11.01 18.75
N ALA A 187 6.10 -12.32 18.72
CA ALA A 187 5.25 -12.99 19.72
C ALA A 187 6.04 -13.51 20.95
N ARG A 188 7.36 -13.35 20.96
CA ARG A 188 8.28 -13.74 22.07
C ARG A 188 8.58 -12.55 22.95
#